data_0f16b46aecddc526da7296b7878ebe8e
#
_entry.id   0f16b46aecddc526da7296b7878ebe8e
#
_cell.length_a   1.000
_cell.length_b   1.000
_cell.length_c   1.000
_cell.angle_alpha   90.00
_cell.angle_beta   90.00
_cell.angle_gamma   90.00
#
_symmetry.space_group_name_H-M   'P 1'
#
loop_
_entity.id
_entity.type
_entity.pdbx_description
1 polymer ?
#
loop_
_entity_poly.entity_id
_entity_poly.type
_entity_poly.pdbx_seq_one_letter_code
_entity_poly.pdbx_strand_id
1 'polypeptide(L)'
;MEKEIVMYVRHFYCSNVALARDVLNRYEIPYREIDIDRNPAMADRVVEWTHHMSVPTLVVTNSGEDTPYTDFLPRPTDRTIKGFDRGPMITEPNNSALEDWLHKHGFLDKPYSR
;
A
#
# COMPACT_ATOMS: atom_id res chain seq x y z
N MET A 1 19.37 3.33 5.18
CA MET A 1 18.20 3.32 6.07
C MET A 1 17.23 2.26 5.62
N GLU A 2 16.71 1.48 6.56
CA GLU A 2 15.79 0.41 6.22
C GLU A 2 14.43 0.96 5.80
N LYS A 3 13.77 0.21 4.93
CA LYS A 3 12.43 0.54 4.46
C LYS A 3 11.44 -0.45 5.06
N GLU A 4 10.22 0.04 5.26
CA GLU A 4 9.11 -0.75 5.80
C GLU A 4 7.89 -0.58 4.92
N ILE A 5 6.98 -1.55 5.01
CA ILE A 5 5.65 -1.44 4.41
C ILE A 5 4.68 -0.99 5.49
N VAL A 6 3.91 0.04 5.19
CA VAL A 6 2.77 0.46 6.02
C VAL A 6 1.52 0.36 5.17
N MET A 7 0.50 -0.30 5.71
CA MET A 7 -0.76 -0.47 5.01
C MET A 7 -1.88 0.24 5.77
N TYR A 8 -2.52 1.18 5.09
CA TYR A 8 -3.67 1.91 5.64
C TYR A 8 -4.91 1.08 5.39
N VAL A 9 -5.68 0.82 6.45
CA VAL A 9 -6.85 -0.05 6.43
C VAL A 9 -8.02 0.59 7.15
N ARG A 10 -9.21 0.02 6.97
CA ARG A 10 -10.39 0.45 7.71
C ARG A 10 -10.74 -0.58 8.76
N HIS A 11 -11.59 -0.19 9.71
CA HIS A 11 -11.94 -1.03 10.84
C HIS A 11 -12.79 -2.25 10.46
N PHE A 12 -13.63 -2.11 9.45
CA PHE A 12 -14.50 -3.20 9.03
C PHE A 12 -13.80 -4.11 8.02
N TYR A 13 -14.37 -5.30 7.81
CA TYR A 13 -13.83 -6.25 6.84
C TYR A 13 -13.85 -5.66 5.43
N CYS A 14 -12.76 -5.83 4.71
CA CYS A 14 -12.64 -5.43 3.32
C CYS A 14 -11.90 -6.53 2.58
N SER A 15 -12.49 -7.06 1.51
CA SER A 15 -11.89 -8.17 0.76
C SER A 15 -10.55 -7.77 0.14
N ASN A 16 -10.41 -6.53 -0.31
CA ASN A 16 -9.16 -6.06 -0.89
C ASN A 16 -8.04 -6.00 0.14
N VAL A 17 -8.36 -5.59 1.36
CA VAL A 17 -7.40 -5.60 2.47
C VAL A 17 -7.00 -7.03 2.80
N ALA A 18 -7.98 -7.93 2.86
CA ALA A 18 -7.71 -9.34 3.15
C ALA A 18 -6.80 -9.97 2.11
N LEU A 19 -7.00 -9.65 0.83
CA LEU A 19 -6.15 -10.15 -0.25
C LEU A 19 -4.72 -9.63 -0.10
N ALA A 20 -4.57 -8.34 0.22
CA ALA A 20 -3.25 -7.75 0.43
C ALA A 20 -2.51 -8.39 1.61
N ARG A 21 -3.24 -8.60 2.72
CA ARG A 21 -2.67 -9.32 3.87
C ARG A 21 -2.19 -10.70 3.50
N ASP A 22 -2.98 -11.41 2.69
CA ASP A 22 -2.63 -12.76 2.26
C ASP A 22 -1.34 -12.77 1.46
N VAL A 23 -1.17 -11.83 0.53
CA VAL A 23 0.06 -11.73 -0.25
C VAL A 23 1.26 -11.45 0.64
N LEU A 24 1.15 -10.46 1.52
CA LEU A 24 2.26 -10.11 2.41
C LEU A 24 2.65 -11.26 3.32
N ASN A 25 1.66 -11.96 3.87
CA ASN A 25 1.91 -13.08 4.77
C ASN A 25 2.47 -14.30 4.03
N ARG A 26 2.01 -14.54 2.80
CA ARG A 26 2.49 -15.67 1.99
C ARG A 26 3.99 -15.56 1.72
N TYR A 27 4.48 -14.34 1.51
CA TYR A 27 5.90 -14.11 1.24
C TYR A 27 6.66 -13.71 2.49
N GLU A 28 6.02 -13.79 3.67
CA GLU A 28 6.63 -13.48 4.96
C GLU A 28 7.22 -12.06 5.00
N ILE A 29 6.53 -11.11 4.38
CA ILE A 29 6.95 -9.72 4.35
C ILE A 29 6.36 -9.01 5.56
N PRO A 30 7.18 -8.47 6.48
CA PRO A 30 6.66 -7.74 7.63
C PRO A 30 6.04 -6.42 7.20
N TYR A 31 4.98 -6.03 7.88
CA TYR A 31 4.30 -4.77 7.61
C TYR A 31 3.55 -4.29 8.84
N ARG A 32 3.21 -3.00 8.86
CA ARG A 32 2.38 -2.41 9.91
C ARG A 32 1.07 -1.94 9.29
N GLU A 33 0.00 -1.97 10.09
CA GLU A 33 -1.31 -1.46 9.66
C GLU A 33 -1.65 -0.20 10.43
N ILE A 34 -2.31 0.74 9.75
CA ILE A 34 -2.87 1.93 10.36
C ILE A 34 -4.37 1.93 10.06
N ASP A 35 -5.17 1.88 11.13
CA ASP A 35 -6.63 1.89 11.01
C ASP A 35 -7.10 3.34 10.92
N ILE A 36 -7.54 3.75 9.73
CA ILE A 36 -7.92 5.15 9.49
C ILE A 36 -9.26 5.51 10.12
N ASP A 37 -10.08 4.53 10.49
CA ASP A 37 -11.32 4.82 11.20
C ASP A 37 -11.07 5.21 12.66
N ARG A 38 -9.94 4.79 13.21
CA ARG A 38 -9.56 5.09 14.59
C ARG A 38 -8.61 6.27 14.69
N ASN A 39 -8.23 6.85 13.57
CA ASN A 39 -7.26 7.94 13.56
C ASN A 39 -7.64 8.93 12.46
N PRO A 40 -8.46 9.97 12.80
CA PRO A 40 -8.96 10.92 11.80
C PRO A 40 -7.87 11.61 10.98
N ALA A 41 -6.72 11.91 11.58
CA ALA A 41 -5.62 12.52 10.84
C ALA A 41 -5.10 11.59 9.74
N MET A 42 -5.11 10.28 9.98
CA MET A 42 -4.68 9.31 8.99
C MET A 42 -5.75 9.11 7.90
N ALA A 43 -7.02 9.23 8.26
CA ALA A 43 -8.10 9.21 7.28
C ALA A 43 -7.97 10.40 6.32
N ASP A 44 -7.71 11.60 6.87
CA ASP A 44 -7.50 12.81 6.07
C ASP A 44 -6.32 12.62 5.12
N ARG A 45 -5.27 11.97 5.59
CA ARG A 45 -4.09 11.67 4.78
C ARG A 45 -4.43 10.80 3.58
N VAL A 46 -5.19 9.73 3.79
CA VAL A 46 -5.59 8.83 2.69
C VAL A 46 -6.49 9.57 1.69
N VAL A 47 -7.41 10.40 2.18
CA VAL A 47 -8.26 11.20 1.30
C VAL A 47 -7.42 12.18 0.48
N GLU A 48 -6.42 12.80 1.08
CA GLU A 48 -5.52 13.68 0.35
C GLU A 48 -4.78 12.94 -0.77
N TRP A 49 -4.34 11.72 -0.49
CA TRP A 49 -3.58 10.94 -1.47
C TRP A 49 -4.44 10.33 -2.56
N THR A 50 -5.66 9.94 -2.26
CA THR A 50 -6.48 9.13 -3.18
C THR A 50 -7.80 9.79 -3.57
N HIS A 51 -8.18 10.88 -2.91
CA HIS A 51 -9.46 11.59 -3.01
C HIS A 51 -10.65 10.77 -2.50
N HIS A 52 -10.39 9.64 -1.85
CA HIS A 52 -11.39 8.79 -1.23
C HIS A 52 -10.78 8.14 0.00
N MET A 53 -11.59 7.45 0.79
CA MET A 53 -11.08 6.64 1.88
C MET A 53 -10.72 5.25 1.33
N SER A 54 -9.83 5.24 0.34
CA SER A 54 -9.49 4.03 -0.42
C SER A 54 -8.52 3.14 0.35
N VAL A 55 -8.93 1.93 0.64
CA VAL A 55 -8.09 0.94 1.32
C VAL A 55 -8.12 -0.38 0.57
N PRO A 56 -7.02 -1.14 0.60
CA PRO A 56 -5.74 -0.78 1.23
C PRO A 56 -4.97 0.23 0.41
N THR A 57 -4.31 1.15 1.08
CA THR A 57 -3.27 1.97 0.47
C THR A 57 -1.97 1.58 1.17
N LEU A 58 -1.01 1.10 0.39
CA LEU A 58 0.27 0.66 0.90
C LEU A 58 1.34 1.69 0.53
N VAL A 59 2.23 1.95 1.47
CA VAL A 59 3.35 2.86 1.24
C VAL A 59 4.64 2.22 1.70
N VAL A 60 5.74 2.59 1.03
CA VAL A 60 7.09 2.24 1.48
C VAL A 60 7.61 3.43 2.27
N THR A 61 7.97 3.19 3.51
CA THR A 61 8.41 4.24 4.43
C THR A 61 9.83 3.98 4.87
N ASN A 62 10.48 5.01 5.40
CA ASN A 62 11.66 4.80 6.23
C ASN A 62 11.23 4.14 7.54
N SER A 63 12.12 3.35 8.14
CA SER A 63 11.82 2.66 9.39
C SER A 63 11.29 3.64 10.44
N GLY A 64 10.15 3.31 11.03
CA GLY A 64 9.52 4.11 12.09
C GLY A 64 8.64 5.24 11.58
N GLU A 65 8.56 5.45 10.28
CA GLU A 65 7.73 6.50 9.69
C GLU A 65 6.46 5.91 9.08
N ASP A 66 5.48 6.77 8.82
CA ASP A 66 4.17 6.35 8.32
C ASP A 66 3.87 6.88 6.92
N THR A 67 4.73 7.73 6.38
CA THR A 67 4.53 8.35 5.06
C THR A 67 5.55 7.82 4.06
N PRO A 68 5.29 7.95 2.75
CA PRO A 68 6.23 7.49 1.74
C PRO A 68 7.62 8.10 1.94
N TYR A 69 8.66 7.29 1.72
CA TYR A 69 10.03 7.72 1.97
C TYR A 69 10.54 8.73 0.94
N THR A 70 9.85 8.89 -0.17
CA THR A 70 10.22 9.80 -1.25
C THR A 70 8.95 10.26 -1.97
N ASP A 71 9.11 11.14 -2.94
CA ASP A 71 7.99 11.66 -3.71
C ASP A 71 7.28 10.54 -4.48
N PHE A 72 5.99 10.70 -4.66
CA PHE A 72 5.17 9.75 -5.41
C PHE A 72 4.47 10.47 -6.54
N LEU A 73 4.09 9.70 -7.57
CA LEU A 73 3.42 10.25 -8.73
C LEU A 73 2.01 10.73 -8.38
N PRO A 74 1.51 11.76 -9.07
CA PRO A 74 0.14 12.21 -8.87
C PRO A 74 -0.86 11.12 -9.29
N ARG A 75 -2.11 11.27 -8.86
CA ARG A 75 -3.15 10.36 -9.31
C ARG A 75 -3.25 10.40 -10.84
N PRO A 76 -3.42 9.23 -11.47
CA PRO A 76 -3.58 9.20 -12.92
C PRO A 76 -4.89 9.90 -13.33
N THR A 77 -4.89 10.53 -14.50
CA THR A 77 -6.07 11.21 -15.02
C THR A 77 -6.75 10.42 -16.13
N ASP A 78 -6.08 9.41 -16.66
CA ASP A 78 -6.55 8.64 -17.82
C ASP A 78 -6.86 7.18 -17.46
N ARG A 79 -6.83 6.83 -16.19
CA ARG A 79 -7.14 5.48 -15.73
C ARG A 79 -7.51 5.51 -14.25
N THR A 80 -7.99 4.38 -13.72
CA THR A 80 -8.23 4.23 -12.28
C THR A 80 -6.93 4.28 -11.49
N ILE A 81 -7.02 4.77 -10.26
CA ILE A 81 -5.91 4.74 -9.31
C ILE A 81 -5.62 3.31 -8.82
N LYS A 82 -6.61 2.42 -8.89
CA LYS A 82 -6.48 1.07 -8.36
C LYS A 82 -5.37 0.31 -9.06
N GLY A 83 -4.38 -0.14 -8.28
CA GLY A 83 -3.24 -0.87 -8.79
C GLY A 83 -2.24 -0.05 -9.57
N PHE A 84 -2.43 1.27 -9.66
CA PHE A 84 -1.49 2.14 -10.33
C PHE A 84 -0.26 2.36 -9.45
N ASP A 85 0.92 2.07 -10.00
CA ASP A 85 2.19 2.22 -9.30
C ASP A 85 2.58 3.70 -9.25
N ARG A 86 2.48 4.30 -8.07
CA ARG A 86 2.85 5.70 -7.87
C ARG A 86 4.25 5.86 -7.30
N GLY A 87 5.09 4.82 -7.40
CA GLY A 87 6.39 4.80 -6.77
C GLY A 87 6.30 4.19 -5.39
N PRO A 88 6.50 4.94 -4.31
CA PRO A 88 6.43 4.39 -2.96
C PRO A 88 5.01 4.22 -2.43
N MET A 89 4.01 4.21 -3.31
CA MET A 89 2.60 4.08 -2.93
C MET A 89 1.82 3.29 -3.97
N ILE A 90 0.89 2.46 -3.51
CA ILE A 90 -0.07 1.77 -4.37
C ILE A 90 -1.39 1.62 -3.63
N THR A 91 -2.51 1.79 -4.32
CA THR A 91 -3.84 1.76 -3.73
C THR A 91 -4.68 0.66 -4.36
N GLU A 92 -5.35 -0.14 -3.53
CA GLU A 92 -6.24 -1.23 -3.95
C GLU A 92 -5.68 -2.09 -5.08
N PRO A 93 -4.43 -2.59 -4.95
CA PRO A 93 -3.84 -3.42 -5.99
C PRO A 93 -4.48 -4.80 -6.00
N ASN A 94 -4.56 -5.40 -7.20
CA ASN A 94 -4.81 -6.84 -7.24
C ASN A 94 -3.51 -7.58 -6.89
N ASN A 95 -3.56 -8.91 -6.79
CA ASN A 95 -2.40 -9.67 -6.36
C ASN A 95 -1.19 -9.46 -7.26
N SER A 96 -1.40 -9.47 -8.58
CA SER A 96 -0.32 -9.31 -9.54
C SER A 96 0.33 -7.93 -9.42
N ALA A 97 -0.48 -6.88 -9.32
CA ALA A 97 0.03 -5.52 -9.17
C ALA A 97 0.80 -5.35 -7.86
N LEU A 98 0.30 -5.96 -6.79
CA LEU A 98 0.98 -5.89 -5.50
C LEU A 98 2.31 -6.63 -5.53
N GLU A 99 2.34 -7.82 -6.12
CA GLU A 99 3.58 -8.58 -6.24
C GLU A 99 4.62 -7.84 -7.07
N ASP A 100 4.22 -7.25 -8.19
CA ASP A 100 5.13 -6.44 -9.02
C ASP A 100 5.71 -5.27 -8.22
N TRP A 101 4.85 -4.59 -7.48
CA TRP A 101 5.25 -3.43 -6.67
C TRP A 101 6.22 -3.84 -5.55
N LEU A 102 5.92 -4.94 -4.87
CA LEU A 102 6.79 -5.46 -3.82
C LEU A 102 8.14 -5.89 -4.36
N HIS A 103 8.16 -6.53 -5.53
CA HIS A 103 9.40 -6.93 -6.18
C HIS A 103 10.24 -5.70 -6.56
N LYS A 104 9.60 -4.70 -7.14
CA LYS A 104 10.26 -3.46 -7.54
C LYS A 104 10.95 -2.78 -6.35
N HIS A 105 10.33 -2.84 -5.17
CA HIS A 105 10.86 -2.17 -3.98
C HIS A 105 11.77 -3.08 -3.14
N GLY A 106 12.09 -4.27 -3.63
CA GLY A 106 13.04 -5.15 -2.97
C GLY A 106 12.46 -6.01 -1.84
N PHE A 107 11.15 -6.10 -1.72
CA PHE A 107 10.51 -6.92 -0.70
C PHE A 107 10.24 -8.34 -1.17
N LEU A 108 10.30 -8.59 -2.47
CA LEU A 108 10.26 -9.93 -3.06
C LEU A 108 11.56 -10.16 -3.81
N ASP A 109 12.34 -11.17 -3.39
CA ASP A 109 13.66 -11.41 -3.95
C ASP A 109 13.62 -12.10 -5.31
N LYS A 110 12.60 -12.87 -5.57
CA LYS A 110 12.52 -13.72 -6.75
C LYS A 110 11.31 -13.38 -7.59
N PRO A 111 11.42 -13.53 -8.91
CA PRO A 111 10.24 -13.46 -9.75
C PRO A 111 9.22 -14.49 -9.26
N TYR A 112 8.02 -14.06 -9.06
CA TYR A 112 6.94 -14.95 -8.66
C TYR A 112 6.40 -15.66 -9.89
N SER A 113 5.82 -16.83 -9.66
CA SER A 113 5.20 -17.60 -10.72
C SER A 113 3.82 -17.01 -11.04
N ARG A 114 3.54 -16.84 -12.28
CA ARG A 114 2.24 -16.36 -12.73
C ARG A 114 1.48 -17.45 -13.46
#